data_87179d56075df2624eac470248bd2675
#
_entry.id   87179d56075df2624eac470248bd2675
#
_cell.length_a   1.000
_cell.length_b   1.000
_cell.length_c   1.000
_cell.angle_alpha   90.00
_cell.angle_beta   90.00
_cell.angle_gamma   90.00
#
_symmetry.space_group_name_H-M   'P 1'
#
loop_
_entity.id
_entity.type
_entity.pdbx_description
1 polymer ?
#
loop_
_entity_poly.entity_id
_entity_poly.type
_entity_poly.pdbx_seq_one_letter_code
_entity_poly.pdbx_strand_id
1 'polypeptide(L)'
;MFLVRRVLAVLIVGYFALMFSQAPEFAQQYRERLAGAVDELTTAIQIFDEKANHAGLDRQTALNIYASSNESSLNQQVDAMRRSVARYQLLSDQLEDLAAASSVLRPLVIARQPDDRIFSDAWRGFMPSFPVSLAGVIWCGAGLLIGIFGAASVSALFGAVARFRREALSRASSHIKGRALQ
;
A
#
# COMPACT_ATOMS: atom_id res chain seq x y z
N MET A 1 -24.84 13.54 25.03
CA MET A 1 -24.38 13.72 23.63
C MET A 1 -22.97 14.33 23.50
N PHE A 2 -22.58 15.29 24.31
CA PHE A 2 -21.24 15.95 24.24
C PHE A 2 -20.09 14.99 24.57
N LEU A 3 -20.22 14.14 25.59
CA LEU A 3 -19.22 13.16 26.01
C LEU A 3 -18.97 12.09 24.92
N VAL A 4 -20.05 11.54 24.36
CA VAL A 4 -19.99 10.52 23.28
C VAL A 4 -19.23 11.06 22.06
N ARG A 5 -19.48 12.32 21.66
CA ARG A 5 -18.79 12.96 20.54
C ARG A 5 -17.29 13.14 20.82
N ARG A 6 -16.91 13.49 22.06
CA ARG A 6 -15.49 13.60 22.45
C ARG A 6 -14.79 12.25 22.43
N VAL A 7 -15.43 11.23 23.01
CA VAL A 7 -14.88 9.86 23.02
C VAL A 7 -14.69 9.36 21.59
N LEU A 8 -15.69 9.54 20.72
CA LEU A 8 -15.59 9.16 19.32
C LEU A 8 -14.44 9.88 18.59
N ALA A 9 -14.28 11.18 18.83
CA ALA A 9 -13.19 11.97 18.25
C ALA A 9 -11.82 11.44 18.70
N VAL A 10 -11.64 11.16 19.99
CA VAL A 10 -10.39 10.58 20.54
C VAL A 10 -10.10 9.22 19.92
N LEU A 11 -11.11 8.36 19.78
CA LEU A 11 -10.96 7.04 19.16
C LEU A 11 -10.55 7.15 17.68
N ILE A 12 -11.14 8.06 16.94
CA ILE A 12 -10.77 8.32 15.53
C ILE A 12 -9.33 8.79 15.43
N VAL A 13 -8.94 9.78 16.22
CA VAL A 13 -7.57 10.32 16.22
C VAL A 13 -6.56 9.24 16.60
N GLY A 14 -6.82 8.47 17.66
CA GLY A 14 -5.97 7.39 18.12
C GLY A 14 -5.84 6.28 17.06
N TYR A 15 -6.93 5.92 16.38
CA TYR A 15 -6.93 4.92 15.32
C TYR A 15 -6.03 5.36 14.14
N PHE A 16 -6.18 6.58 13.66
CA PHE A 16 -5.33 7.08 12.56
C PHE A 16 -3.87 7.19 12.97
N ALA A 17 -3.58 7.68 14.18
CA ALA A 17 -2.21 7.73 14.69
C ALA A 17 -1.57 6.35 14.70
N LEU A 18 -2.26 5.34 15.22
CA LEU A 18 -1.79 3.96 15.28
C LEU A 18 -1.62 3.35 13.89
N MET A 19 -2.60 3.51 13.00
CA MET A 19 -2.52 2.99 11.64
C MET A 19 -1.34 3.58 10.85
N PHE A 20 -1.20 4.89 10.90
CA PHE A 20 -0.11 5.55 10.16
C PHE A 20 1.27 5.25 10.76
N SER A 21 1.39 5.07 12.06
CA SER A 21 2.66 4.70 12.69
C SER A 21 3.21 3.36 12.20
N GLN A 22 2.36 2.48 11.65
CA GLN A 22 2.74 1.18 11.10
C GLN A 22 3.27 1.27 9.65
N ALA A 23 3.11 2.40 8.98
CA ALA A 23 3.48 2.52 7.56
C ALA A 23 4.99 2.27 7.30
N PRO A 24 5.94 2.79 8.09
CA PRO A 24 7.36 2.49 7.89
C PRO A 24 7.71 1.02 8.14
N GLU A 25 7.06 0.37 9.09
CA GLU A 25 7.27 -1.06 9.37
C GLU A 25 6.76 -1.92 8.23
N PHE A 26 5.56 -1.62 7.72
CA PHE A 26 5.05 -2.26 6.53
C PHE A 26 6.00 -2.08 5.33
N ALA A 27 6.51 -0.87 5.13
CA ALA A 27 7.45 -0.58 4.05
C ALA A 27 8.76 -1.38 4.17
N GLN A 28 9.23 -1.63 5.39
CA GLN A 28 10.39 -2.48 5.64
C GLN A 28 10.11 -3.94 5.26
N GLN A 29 8.98 -4.50 5.69
CA GLN A 29 8.58 -5.87 5.36
C GLN A 29 8.33 -6.05 3.85
N TYR A 30 7.72 -5.06 3.20
CA TYR A 30 7.58 -5.03 1.74
C TYR A 30 8.94 -5.08 1.04
N ARG A 31 9.89 -4.24 1.46
CA ARG A 31 11.25 -4.20 0.89
C ARG A 31 11.98 -5.54 1.06
N GLU A 32 11.85 -6.20 2.21
CA GLU A 32 12.47 -7.50 2.46
C GLU A 32 11.92 -8.58 1.53
N ARG A 33 10.59 -8.61 1.32
CA ARG A 33 9.96 -9.55 0.37
C ARG A 33 10.35 -9.25 -1.08
N LEU A 34 10.42 -7.97 -1.43
CA LEU A 34 10.89 -7.53 -2.75
C LEU A 34 12.33 -7.99 -3.00
N ALA A 35 13.22 -7.80 -2.02
CA ALA A 35 14.61 -8.25 -2.09
C ALA A 35 14.70 -9.77 -2.25
N GLY A 36 13.91 -10.54 -1.51
CA GLY A 36 13.83 -12.00 -1.66
C GLY A 36 13.37 -12.44 -3.05
N ALA A 37 12.37 -11.75 -3.62
CA ALA A 37 11.90 -12.05 -4.97
C ALA A 37 12.95 -11.71 -6.06
N VAL A 38 13.70 -10.62 -5.89
CA VAL A 38 14.83 -10.27 -6.77
C VAL A 38 15.93 -11.31 -6.68
N ASP A 39 16.28 -11.77 -5.48
CA ASP A 39 17.32 -12.80 -5.27
C ASP A 39 16.93 -14.14 -5.92
N GLU A 40 15.68 -14.57 -5.77
CA GLU A 40 15.15 -15.78 -6.42
C GLU A 40 15.26 -15.69 -7.95
N LEU A 41 14.85 -14.56 -8.54
CA LEU A 41 14.94 -14.33 -9.98
C LEU A 41 16.40 -14.28 -10.44
N THR A 42 17.28 -13.63 -9.68
CA THR A 42 18.71 -13.58 -9.93
C THR A 42 19.29 -14.99 -10.01
N THR A 43 19.00 -15.83 -9.03
CA THR A 43 19.46 -17.21 -8.99
C THR A 43 18.97 -18.01 -10.20
N ALA A 44 17.70 -17.90 -10.57
CA ALA A 44 17.13 -18.59 -11.71
C ALA A 44 17.80 -18.15 -13.05
N ILE A 45 18.07 -16.86 -13.20
CA ILE A 45 18.75 -16.30 -14.38
C ILE A 45 20.20 -16.76 -14.43
N GLN A 46 20.92 -16.77 -13.30
CA GLN A 46 22.31 -17.23 -13.23
C GLN A 46 22.43 -18.70 -13.60
N ILE A 47 21.56 -19.58 -13.10
CA ILE A 47 21.54 -20.99 -13.47
C ILE A 47 21.35 -21.17 -14.99
N PHE A 48 20.49 -20.37 -15.61
CA PHE A 48 20.31 -20.40 -17.06
C PHE A 48 21.58 -19.94 -17.81
N ASP A 49 22.19 -18.84 -17.37
CA ASP A 49 23.41 -18.28 -17.94
C ASP A 49 24.59 -19.27 -17.85
N GLU A 50 24.77 -19.92 -16.72
CA GLU A 50 25.79 -20.93 -16.54
C GLU A 50 25.61 -22.08 -17.54
N LYS A 51 24.40 -22.58 -17.73
CA LYS A 51 24.10 -23.64 -18.72
C LYS A 51 24.37 -23.19 -20.16
N ALA A 52 23.98 -21.93 -20.49
CA ALA A 52 24.26 -21.37 -21.80
C ALA A 52 25.77 -21.21 -22.03
N ASN A 53 26.50 -20.69 -21.03
CA ASN A 53 27.95 -20.50 -21.11
C ASN A 53 28.70 -21.84 -21.24
N HIS A 54 28.27 -22.90 -20.58
CA HIS A 54 28.83 -24.24 -20.77
C HIS A 54 28.68 -24.77 -22.20
N ALA A 55 27.63 -24.32 -22.90
CA ALA A 55 27.43 -24.61 -24.33
C ALA A 55 28.13 -23.60 -25.25
N GLY A 56 28.94 -22.66 -24.71
CA GLY A 56 29.62 -21.61 -25.48
C GLY A 56 28.68 -20.52 -26.00
N LEU A 57 27.50 -20.35 -25.39
CA LEU A 57 26.47 -19.42 -25.81
C LEU A 57 26.27 -18.32 -24.76
N ASP A 58 25.97 -17.11 -25.20
CA ASP A 58 25.41 -16.09 -24.36
C ASP A 58 23.89 -16.30 -24.18
N ARG A 59 23.30 -15.64 -23.17
CA ARG A 59 21.86 -15.78 -22.84
C ARG A 59 20.96 -15.54 -24.05
N GLN A 60 21.21 -14.45 -24.81
CA GLN A 60 20.34 -14.06 -25.91
C GLN A 60 20.40 -15.07 -27.05
N THR A 61 21.60 -15.54 -27.41
CA THR A 61 21.80 -16.56 -28.41
C THR A 61 21.14 -17.88 -28.01
N ALA A 62 21.31 -18.29 -26.77
CA ALA A 62 20.66 -19.51 -26.23
C ALA A 62 19.12 -19.42 -26.33
N LEU A 63 18.54 -18.28 -25.92
CA LEU A 63 17.09 -18.05 -26.02
C LEU A 63 16.60 -18.07 -27.47
N ASN A 64 17.37 -17.52 -28.41
CA ASN A 64 16.99 -17.50 -29.82
C ASN A 64 17.07 -18.90 -30.45
N ILE A 65 18.08 -19.69 -30.12
CA ILE A 65 18.21 -21.08 -30.58
C ILE A 65 17.05 -21.93 -30.06
N TYR A 66 16.72 -21.82 -28.77
CA TYR A 66 15.59 -22.56 -28.19
C TYR A 66 14.25 -22.11 -28.74
N ALA A 67 14.07 -20.81 -29.04
CA ALA A 67 12.84 -20.27 -29.65
C ALA A 67 12.66 -20.75 -31.11
N SER A 68 13.74 -21.09 -31.81
CA SER A 68 13.67 -21.60 -33.17
C SER A 68 13.42 -23.12 -33.27
N SER A 69 13.37 -23.81 -32.12
CA SER A 69 13.07 -25.24 -32.09
C SER A 69 11.58 -25.50 -32.34
N ASN A 70 11.26 -26.62 -32.97
CA ASN A 70 9.87 -27.04 -33.16
C ASN A 70 9.23 -27.67 -31.90
N GLU A 71 9.95 -27.71 -30.80
CA GLU A 71 9.44 -28.30 -29.54
C GLU A 71 8.70 -27.23 -28.72
N SER A 72 7.42 -27.44 -28.50
CA SER A 72 6.57 -26.53 -27.71
C SER A 72 7.04 -26.36 -26.26
N SER A 73 7.67 -27.39 -25.70
CA SER A 73 8.25 -27.36 -24.33
C SER A 73 9.40 -26.36 -24.23
N LEU A 74 10.29 -26.30 -25.25
CA LEU A 74 11.40 -25.35 -25.29
C LEU A 74 10.90 -23.92 -25.49
N ASN A 75 9.91 -23.71 -26.34
CA ASN A 75 9.29 -22.40 -26.53
C ASN A 75 8.67 -21.87 -25.24
N GLN A 76 7.98 -22.72 -24.46
CA GLN A 76 7.44 -22.34 -23.17
C GLN A 76 8.53 -21.94 -22.16
N GLN A 77 9.66 -22.66 -22.15
CA GLN A 77 10.82 -22.33 -21.30
C GLN A 77 11.44 -20.98 -21.68
N VAL A 78 11.57 -20.69 -22.97
CA VAL A 78 12.06 -19.40 -23.48
C VAL A 78 11.15 -18.25 -23.00
N ASP A 79 9.85 -18.41 -23.18
CA ASP A 79 8.87 -17.40 -22.74
C ASP A 79 8.87 -17.23 -21.22
N ALA A 80 9.04 -18.30 -20.47
CA ALA A 80 9.18 -18.23 -19.01
C ALA A 80 10.45 -17.47 -18.62
N MET A 81 11.59 -17.76 -19.25
CA MET A 81 12.86 -17.07 -18.97
C MET A 81 12.79 -15.58 -19.34
N ARG A 82 12.22 -15.23 -20.51
CA ARG A 82 12.03 -13.83 -20.91
C ARG A 82 11.16 -13.08 -19.90
N ARG A 83 10.08 -13.69 -19.42
CA ARG A 83 9.25 -13.10 -18.36
C ARG A 83 10.01 -12.93 -17.04
N SER A 84 10.85 -13.91 -16.67
CA SER A 84 11.69 -13.81 -15.47
C SER A 84 12.69 -12.68 -15.55
N VAL A 85 13.36 -12.50 -16.70
CA VAL A 85 14.29 -11.40 -16.93
C VAL A 85 13.59 -10.04 -16.88
N ALA A 86 12.45 -9.90 -17.56
CA ALA A 86 11.66 -8.67 -17.52
C ALA A 86 11.15 -8.37 -16.09
N ARG A 87 10.71 -9.40 -15.38
CA ARG A 87 10.27 -9.28 -13.97
C ARG A 87 11.42 -8.87 -13.06
N TYR A 88 12.60 -9.45 -13.24
CA TYR A 88 13.80 -9.08 -12.49
C TYR A 88 14.13 -7.61 -12.67
N GLN A 89 14.15 -7.09 -13.89
CA GLN A 89 14.42 -5.68 -14.17
C GLN A 89 13.44 -4.77 -13.42
N LEU A 90 12.15 -5.03 -13.55
CA LEU A 90 11.11 -4.23 -12.89
C LEU A 90 11.26 -4.22 -11.37
N LEU A 91 11.51 -5.40 -10.75
CA LEU A 91 11.61 -5.50 -9.30
C LEU A 91 12.94 -4.96 -8.77
N SER A 92 14.04 -5.11 -9.53
CA SER A 92 15.35 -4.55 -9.14
C SER A 92 15.35 -3.03 -9.18
N ASP A 93 14.74 -2.40 -10.20
CA ASP A 93 14.59 -0.95 -10.27
C ASP A 93 13.76 -0.43 -9.07
N GLN A 94 12.66 -1.09 -8.74
CA GLN A 94 11.85 -0.74 -7.58
C GLN A 94 12.61 -0.91 -6.25
N LEU A 95 13.44 -1.96 -6.13
CA LEU A 95 14.27 -2.18 -4.95
C LEU A 95 15.32 -1.09 -4.79
N GLU A 96 15.91 -0.62 -5.90
CA GLU A 96 16.87 0.48 -5.93
C GLU A 96 16.22 1.79 -5.49
N ASP A 97 15.02 2.12 -6.02
CA ASP A 97 14.23 3.29 -5.60
C ASP A 97 13.94 3.27 -4.10
N LEU A 98 13.58 2.12 -3.55
CA LEU A 98 13.34 1.95 -2.11
C LEU A 98 14.62 2.03 -1.29
N ALA A 99 15.76 1.58 -1.83
CA ALA A 99 17.05 1.69 -1.17
C ALA A 99 17.54 3.14 -1.10
N ALA A 100 17.34 3.90 -2.18
CA ALA A 100 17.68 5.32 -2.25
C ALA A 100 16.79 6.19 -1.35
N ALA A 101 15.54 5.77 -1.11
CA ALA A 101 14.60 6.51 -0.28
C ALA A 101 14.92 6.39 1.22
N SER A 102 14.78 7.51 1.96
CA SER A 102 14.84 7.47 3.43
C SER A 102 13.69 6.63 4.00
N SER A 103 13.89 6.05 5.19
CA SER A 103 12.87 5.22 5.86
C SER A 103 11.51 5.90 6.03
N VAL A 104 11.49 7.23 6.16
CA VAL A 104 10.27 8.04 6.24
C VAL A 104 9.52 8.08 4.91
N LEU A 105 10.23 8.11 3.78
CA LEU A 105 9.63 8.25 2.45
C LEU A 105 9.29 6.92 1.79
N ARG A 106 9.84 5.81 2.23
CA ARG A 106 9.56 4.47 1.65
C ARG A 106 8.08 4.13 1.52
N PRO A 107 7.20 4.40 2.51
CA PRO A 107 5.78 4.15 2.36
C PRO A 107 5.16 4.92 1.17
N LEU A 108 5.64 6.14 0.91
CA LEU A 108 5.16 6.94 -0.22
C LEU A 108 5.68 6.42 -1.58
N VAL A 109 6.92 5.90 -1.62
CA VAL A 109 7.47 5.25 -2.82
C VAL A 109 6.64 4.03 -3.18
N ILE A 110 6.34 3.16 -2.21
CA ILE A 110 5.49 1.98 -2.41
C ILE A 110 4.08 2.38 -2.88
N ALA A 111 3.49 3.41 -2.26
CA ALA A 111 2.14 3.86 -2.61
C ALA A 111 2.01 4.39 -4.06
N ARG A 112 3.13 4.82 -4.67
CA ARG A 112 3.13 5.30 -6.07
C ARG A 112 3.02 4.16 -7.10
N GLN A 113 3.76 3.08 -6.88
CA GLN A 113 3.84 1.93 -7.80
C GLN A 113 4.03 0.64 -7.00
N PRO A 114 2.99 0.15 -6.30
CA PRO A 114 3.09 -1.12 -5.60
C PRO A 114 3.12 -2.27 -6.61
N ASP A 115 3.95 -3.29 -6.34
CA ASP A 115 3.78 -4.58 -6.98
C ASP A 115 2.69 -5.38 -6.28
N ASP A 116 1.63 -5.74 -6.98
CA ASP A 116 0.44 -6.35 -6.38
C ASP A 116 0.72 -7.65 -5.64
N ARG A 117 1.64 -8.49 -6.15
CA ARG A 117 2.00 -9.77 -5.52
C ARG A 117 2.77 -9.53 -4.24
N ILE A 118 3.84 -8.74 -4.34
CA ILE A 118 4.69 -8.41 -3.19
C ILE A 118 3.88 -7.69 -2.12
N PHE A 119 3.00 -6.76 -2.52
CA PHE A 119 2.13 -6.03 -1.60
C PHE A 119 1.15 -6.98 -0.88
N SER A 120 0.48 -7.85 -1.63
CA SER A 120 -0.44 -8.84 -1.05
C SER A 120 0.26 -9.77 -0.07
N ASP A 121 1.46 -10.24 -0.42
CA ASP A 121 2.22 -11.14 0.44
C ASP A 121 2.78 -10.43 1.67
N ALA A 122 3.21 -9.17 1.52
CA ALA A 122 3.61 -8.34 2.65
C ALA A 122 2.42 -8.08 3.59
N TRP A 123 1.25 -7.78 3.03
CA TRP A 123 0.04 -7.52 3.82
C TRP A 123 -0.44 -8.75 4.59
N ARG A 124 -0.42 -9.94 3.96
CA ARG A 124 -0.82 -11.20 4.63
C ARG A 124 0.08 -11.58 5.79
N GLY A 125 1.37 -11.28 5.67
CA GLY A 125 2.36 -11.59 6.72
C GLY A 125 2.64 -10.43 7.64
N PHE A 126 1.92 -9.31 7.50
CA PHE A 126 2.18 -8.12 8.30
C PHE A 126 1.86 -8.37 9.78
N MET A 127 2.87 -8.17 10.62
CA MET A 127 2.73 -8.17 12.07
C MET A 127 2.92 -6.75 12.59
N PRO A 128 1.86 -6.10 13.10
CA PRO A 128 1.97 -4.79 13.72
C PRO A 128 3.01 -4.80 14.85
N SER A 129 3.90 -3.82 14.86
CA SER A 129 4.91 -3.66 15.90
C SER A 129 4.80 -2.29 16.58
N PHE A 130 5.43 -2.12 17.74
CA PHE A 130 5.49 -0.79 18.35
C PHE A 130 6.45 0.12 17.57
N PRO A 131 6.02 1.35 17.21
CA PRO A 131 6.82 2.28 16.42
C PRO A 131 7.94 2.89 17.27
N VAL A 132 9.04 2.16 17.45
CA VAL A 132 10.24 2.63 18.16
C VAL A 132 11.20 3.43 17.27
N SER A 133 10.93 3.51 15.97
CA SER A 133 11.75 4.24 15.00
C SER A 133 11.32 5.71 14.87
N LEU A 134 12.28 6.60 14.57
CA LEU A 134 11.98 8.00 14.27
C LEU A 134 10.97 8.14 13.12
N ALA A 135 11.06 7.28 12.10
CA ALA A 135 10.11 7.24 11.02
C ALA A 135 8.68 6.92 11.51
N GLY A 136 8.53 5.94 12.40
CA GLY A 136 7.25 5.60 13.03
C GLY A 136 6.64 6.76 13.82
N VAL A 137 7.47 7.51 14.56
CA VAL A 137 7.03 8.70 15.30
C VAL A 137 6.54 9.80 14.35
N ILE A 138 7.25 10.07 13.25
CA ILE A 138 6.84 11.05 12.24
C ILE A 138 5.51 10.67 11.61
N TRP A 139 5.35 9.41 11.22
CA TRP A 139 4.10 8.91 10.64
C TRP A 139 2.94 8.88 11.64
N CYS A 140 3.22 8.61 12.93
CA CYS A 140 2.23 8.76 14.01
C CYS A 140 1.72 10.21 14.09
N GLY A 141 2.63 11.19 14.03
CA GLY A 141 2.27 12.62 13.97
C GLY A 141 1.40 12.97 12.77
N ALA A 142 1.73 12.46 11.58
CA ALA A 142 0.91 12.64 10.39
C ALA A 142 -0.50 12.03 10.57
N GLY A 143 -0.59 10.83 11.14
CA GLY A 143 -1.87 10.17 11.47
C GLY A 143 -2.69 10.96 12.49
N LEU A 144 -2.04 11.54 13.51
CA LEU A 144 -2.70 12.44 14.46
C LEU A 144 -3.36 13.65 13.78
N LEU A 145 -2.64 14.31 12.88
CA LEU A 145 -3.17 15.46 12.14
C LEU A 145 -4.37 15.05 11.28
N ILE A 146 -4.26 13.97 10.50
CA ILE A 146 -5.35 13.44 9.69
C ILE A 146 -6.55 13.06 10.56
N GLY A 147 -6.31 12.42 11.69
CA GLY A 147 -7.35 12.06 12.64
C GLY A 147 -8.09 13.27 13.24
N ILE A 148 -7.36 14.34 13.58
CA ILE A 148 -7.93 15.62 14.07
C ILE A 148 -8.84 16.22 13.00
N PHE A 149 -8.36 16.35 11.76
CA PHE A 149 -9.16 16.86 10.66
C PHE A 149 -10.39 15.99 10.38
N GLY A 150 -10.24 14.68 10.40
CA GLY A 150 -11.34 13.73 10.25
C GLY A 150 -12.40 13.88 11.35
N ALA A 151 -11.98 13.92 12.61
CA ALA A 151 -12.87 14.11 13.76
C ALA A 151 -13.59 15.47 13.72
N ALA A 152 -12.90 16.53 13.29
CA ALA A 152 -13.50 17.86 13.12
C ALA A 152 -14.56 17.84 12.00
N SER A 153 -14.28 17.21 10.87
CA SER A 153 -15.21 17.07 9.74
C SER A 153 -16.46 16.29 10.12
N VAL A 154 -16.30 15.15 10.81
CA VAL A 154 -17.42 14.36 11.33
C VAL A 154 -18.24 15.17 12.31
N SER A 155 -17.60 15.92 13.21
CA SER A 155 -18.29 16.79 14.20
C SER A 155 -19.08 17.92 13.53
N ALA A 156 -18.55 18.52 12.46
CA ALA A 156 -19.24 19.54 11.69
C ALA A 156 -20.47 18.97 10.95
N LEU A 157 -20.33 17.79 10.38
CA LEU A 157 -21.43 17.08 9.69
C LEU A 157 -22.61 16.79 10.64
N PHE A 158 -22.32 16.26 11.83
CA PHE A 158 -23.33 16.02 12.85
C PHE A 158 -23.98 17.33 13.32
N GLY A 159 -23.20 18.41 13.45
CA GLY A 159 -23.73 19.73 13.80
C GLY A 159 -24.64 20.31 12.70
N ALA A 160 -24.32 20.11 11.43
CA ALA A 160 -25.15 20.52 10.30
C ALA A 160 -26.48 19.74 10.26
N VAL A 161 -26.41 18.40 10.34
CA VAL A 161 -27.60 17.53 10.36
C VAL A 161 -28.53 17.90 11.54
N ALA A 162 -27.98 18.14 12.72
CA ALA A 162 -28.76 18.54 13.89
C ALA A 162 -29.46 19.91 13.69
N ARG A 163 -28.81 20.85 13.01
CA ARG A 163 -29.41 22.15 12.65
C ARG A 163 -30.58 21.98 11.67
N PHE A 164 -30.35 21.25 10.57
CA PHE A 164 -31.41 20.96 9.59
C PHE A 164 -32.62 20.28 10.21
N ARG A 165 -32.39 19.32 11.11
CA ARG A 165 -33.48 18.63 11.81
C ARG A 165 -34.27 19.58 12.74
N ARG A 166 -33.61 20.52 13.43
CA ARG A 166 -34.27 21.52 14.27
C ARG A 166 -35.08 22.51 13.43
N GLU A 167 -34.55 22.96 12.30
CA GLU A 167 -35.27 23.86 11.40
C GLU A 167 -36.49 23.20 10.76
N ALA A 168 -36.37 21.91 10.38
CA ALA A 168 -37.50 21.14 9.86
C ALA A 168 -38.63 21.00 10.88
N LEU A 169 -38.25 20.69 12.14
CA LEU A 169 -39.23 20.59 13.24
C LEU A 169 -39.88 21.92 13.60
N SER A 170 -39.14 23.03 13.60
CA SER A 170 -39.68 24.38 13.86
C SER A 170 -40.65 24.81 12.76
N ARG A 171 -40.36 24.52 11.49
CA ARG A 171 -41.31 24.80 10.37
C ARG A 171 -42.57 23.95 10.46
N ALA A 172 -42.48 22.68 10.86
CA ALA A 172 -43.63 21.82 11.05
C ALA A 172 -44.52 22.33 12.20
N SER A 173 -43.94 22.77 13.32
CA SER A 173 -44.70 23.29 14.45
C SER A 173 -45.39 24.64 14.16
N SER A 174 -44.81 25.53 13.37
CA SER A 174 -45.42 26.79 12.96
C SER A 174 -46.61 26.57 12.03
N HIS A 175 -46.57 25.54 11.15
CA HIS A 175 -47.68 25.19 10.27
C HIS A 175 -48.90 24.64 11.05
N ILE A 176 -48.66 23.88 12.11
CA ILE A 176 -49.74 23.33 12.94
C ILE A 176 -50.40 24.45 13.76
N LYS A 177 -49.61 25.39 14.33
CA LYS A 177 -50.16 26.52 15.08
C LYS A 177 -50.97 27.49 14.20
N GLY A 178 -50.56 27.74 12.95
CA GLY A 178 -51.32 28.58 12.02
C GLY A 178 -52.67 27.97 11.60
N ARG A 179 -52.85 26.65 11.62
CA ARG A 179 -54.09 25.94 11.29
C ARG A 179 -55.08 25.85 12.45
N ALA A 180 -54.61 25.98 13.67
CA ALA A 180 -55.46 25.93 14.87
C ALA A 180 -56.10 27.27 15.26
N LEU A 181 -55.75 28.34 14.54
CA LEU A 181 -56.25 29.68 14.75
C LEU A 181 -57.24 30.18 13.66
N GLN A 182 -57.61 29.28 12.71
CA GLN A 182 -58.71 29.47 11.75
C GLN A 182 -59.87 28.55 12.08
#